data_7d9a15045856dc80f67ae4380a3e7cee
#
_entry.id   7d9a15045856dc80f67ae4380a3e7cee
#
_cell.length_a   1.000
_cell.length_b   1.000
_cell.length_c   1.000
_cell.angle_alpha   90.00
_cell.angle_beta   90.00
_cell.angle_gamma   90.00
#
_symmetry.space_group_name_H-M   'P 1'
#
loop_
_entity.id
_entity.type
_entity.pdbx_description
1 polymer ?
#
loop_
_entity_poly.entity_id
_entity_poly.type
_entity_poly.pdbx_seq_one_letter_code
_entity_poly.pdbx_strand_id
1 'polypeptide(L)'
;MLSLGPFSIRVVAVAAAALLAWLVARLIQRRPSDGQHKSASSLILDALLLGLVAARIGYVAQWWREYAATPRSIVALGDGGFDWRIGLATALVFAVWRLRRLPALRRPVAAGIVAGLAAWGIALGTLATLQRNAPPFAAMQLQALDGAPVVPQRFAGKPLVVNLWATWCAPCRREMPILEQVQRDRPDITVLMLNQGESASAVRAFLAQQGLRFDTVLLDPTLRAMHAYGSRGLPTMLFFNAKGELVESHMGEITAARLKDAAAQHFGQ
;
A
#
# COMPACT_ATOMS: atom_id res chain seq x y z
N MET A 1 -0.37 12.58 -3.40
CA MET A 1 -1.29 11.53 -2.89
C MET A 1 -1.76 11.91 -1.51
N LEU A 2 -3.06 11.82 -1.27
CA LEU A 2 -3.62 12.12 0.05
C LEU A 2 -3.55 10.86 0.92
N SER A 3 -2.82 10.91 2.03
CA SER A 3 -2.89 9.91 3.09
C SER A 3 -3.53 10.52 4.33
N LEU A 4 -4.41 9.79 4.99
CA LEU A 4 -4.97 10.16 6.28
C LEU A 4 -4.21 9.41 7.38
N GLY A 5 -3.15 10.03 7.91
CA GLY A 5 -2.26 9.37 8.85
C GLY A 5 -1.47 8.21 8.21
N PRO A 6 -1.25 7.08 8.91
CA PRO A 6 -0.49 5.94 8.41
C PRO A 6 -1.22 5.12 7.34
N PHE A 7 -2.51 5.41 7.08
CA PHE A 7 -3.30 4.64 6.13
C PHE A 7 -3.32 5.29 4.75
N SER A 8 -3.14 4.46 3.71
CA SER A 8 -3.35 4.92 2.35
C SER A 8 -4.82 5.34 2.16
N ILE A 9 -5.06 6.38 1.38
CA ILE A 9 -6.44 6.86 1.13
C ILE A 9 -7.33 5.78 0.51
N ARG A 10 -6.74 4.80 -0.18
CA ARG A 10 -7.46 3.64 -0.72
C ARG A 10 -8.05 2.78 0.40
N VAL A 11 -7.28 2.52 1.46
CA VAL A 11 -7.76 1.77 2.64
C VAL A 11 -8.88 2.54 3.35
N VAL A 12 -8.72 3.86 3.48
CA VAL A 12 -9.76 4.71 4.07
C VAL A 12 -11.04 4.69 3.22
N ALA A 13 -10.91 4.75 1.89
CA ALA A 13 -12.07 4.67 0.99
C ALA A 13 -12.80 3.32 1.09
N VAL A 14 -12.06 2.21 1.16
CA VAL A 14 -12.65 0.88 1.38
C VAL A 14 -13.35 0.78 2.74
N ALA A 15 -12.72 1.28 3.81
CA ALA A 15 -13.31 1.28 5.14
C ALA A 15 -14.58 2.14 5.21
N ALA A 16 -14.58 3.32 4.57
CA ALA A 16 -15.76 4.18 4.49
C ALA A 16 -16.89 3.53 3.68
N ALA A 17 -16.58 2.87 2.56
CA ALA A 17 -17.55 2.12 1.77
C ALA A 17 -18.14 0.94 2.55
N ALA A 18 -17.33 0.20 3.29
CA ALA A 18 -17.77 -0.88 4.15
C ALA A 18 -18.68 -0.39 5.30
N LEU A 19 -18.31 0.74 5.91
CA LEU A 19 -19.12 1.38 6.95
C LEU A 19 -20.48 1.85 6.41
N LEU A 20 -20.50 2.44 5.22
CA LEU A 20 -21.73 2.84 4.56
C LEU A 20 -22.61 1.63 4.21
N ALA A 21 -22.03 0.55 3.70
CA ALA A 21 -22.74 -0.70 3.43
C ALA A 21 -23.39 -1.24 4.73
N TRP A 22 -22.64 -1.27 5.80
CA TRP A 22 -23.11 -1.69 7.11
C TRP A 22 -24.26 -0.81 7.64
N LEU A 23 -24.10 0.53 7.53
CA LEU A 23 -25.08 1.49 8.00
C LEU A 23 -26.40 1.38 7.21
N VAL A 24 -26.33 1.36 5.89
CA VAL A 24 -27.50 1.21 5.01
C VAL A 24 -28.24 -0.09 5.28
N ALA A 25 -27.52 -1.20 5.39
CA ALA A 25 -28.12 -2.49 5.74
C ALA A 25 -28.85 -2.44 7.09
N ARG A 26 -28.25 -1.77 8.09
CA ARG A 26 -28.84 -1.58 9.42
C ARG A 26 -30.10 -0.72 9.38
N LEU A 27 -30.10 0.36 8.60
CA LEU A 27 -31.26 1.29 8.49
C LEU A 27 -32.45 0.66 7.74
N ILE A 28 -32.17 -0.12 6.70
CA ILE A 28 -33.22 -0.78 5.89
C ILE A 28 -33.82 -1.98 6.62
N GLN A 29 -33.04 -2.64 7.47
CA GLN A 29 -33.55 -3.72 8.28
C GLN A 29 -34.53 -3.15 9.32
N ARG A 30 -35.81 -3.17 8.99
CA ARG A 30 -36.90 -2.94 9.99
C ARG A 30 -36.71 -3.96 11.11
N ARG A 31 -37.05 -3.56 12.35
CA ARG A 31 -36.84 -4.30 13.62
C ARG A 31 -36.86 -5.82 13.44
N PRO A 32 -35.87 -6.56 14.00
CA PRO A 32 -35.89 -8.03 13.94
C PRO A 32 -37.23 -8.52 14.50
N SER A 33 -37.93 -9.37 13.76
CA SER A 33 -39.03 -10.12 14.35
C SER A 33 -38.49 -10.94 15.51
N ASP A 34 -39.23 -10.98 16.63
CA ASP A 34 -38.87 -11.67 17.87
C ASP A 34 -38.25 -13.05 17.58
N GLY A 35 -37.02 -13.27 18.06
CA GLY A 35 -36.30 -14.53 17.94
C GLY A 35 -35.13 -14.58 16.93
N GLN A 36 -34.92 -13.59 16.06
CA GLN A 36 -33.76 -13.59 15.16
C GLN A 36 -32.58 -12.80 15.75
N HIS A 37 -31.59 -13.52 16.31
CA HIS A 37 -30.34 -12.95 16.84
C HIS A 37 -29.37 -12.41 15.79
N LYS A 38 -29.70 -12.45 14.49
CA LYS A 38 -28.77 -12.08 13.40
C LYS A 38 -29.34 -10.99 12.53
N SER A 39 -28.59 -9.88 12.47
CA SER A 39 -28.92 -8.70 11.66
C SER A 39 -28.20 -8.69 10.32
N ALA A 40 -28.72 -7.95 9.33
CA ALA A 40 -28.05 -7.76 8.04
C ALA A 40 -26.67 -7.09 8.23
N SER A 41 -26.58 -6.17 9.17
CA SER A 41 -25.31 -5.50 9.50
C SER A 41 -24.29 -6.44 10.11
N SER A 42 -24.70 -7.40 10.98
CA SER A 42 -23.77 -8.42 11.50
C SER A 42 -23.30 -9.37 10.41
N LEU A 43 -24.16 -9.75 9.46
CA LEU A 43 -23.78 -10.60 8.33
C LEU A 43 -22.73 -9.92 7.45
N ILE A 44 -22.88 -8.62 7.15
CA ILE A 44 -21.89 -7.86 6.38
C ILE A 44 -20.56 -7.81 7.14
N LEU A 45 -20.59 -7.54 8.44
CA LEU A 45 -19.37 -7.48 9.25
C LEU A 45 -18.66 -8.84 9.29
N ASP A 46 -19.41 -9.93 9.55
CA ASP A 46 -18.87 -11.30 9.55
C ASP A 46 -18.23 -11.64 8.20
N ALA A 47 -18.90 -11.30 7.09
CA ALA A 47 -18.37 -11.54 5.74
C ALA A 47 -17.08 -10.75 5.46
N LEU A 48 -17.03 -9.48 5.89
CA LEU A 48 -15.83 -8.64 5.74
C LEU A 48 -14.67 -9.16 6.58
N LEU A 49 -14.91 -9.54 7.84
CA LEU A 49 -13.86 -10.07 8.72
C LEU A 49 -13.32 -11.42 8.21
N LEU A 50 -14.19 -12.34 7.82
CA LEU A 50 -13.78 -13.62 7.23
C LEU A 50 -13.02 -13.41 5.93
N GLY A 51 -13.49 -12.51 5.07
CA GLY A 51 -12.81 -12.15 3.82
C GLY A 51 -11.42 -11.55 4.08
N LEU A 52 -11.28 -10.65 5.06
CA LEU A 52 -10.01 -10.04 5.42
C LEU A 52 -9.00 -11.06 5.94
N VAL A 53 -9.44 -11.96 6.84
CA VAL A 53 -8.59 -13.04 7.37
C VAL A 53 -8.15 -13.99 6.25
N ALA A 54 -9.09 -14.41 5.39
CA ALA A 54 -8.79 -15.28 4.27
C ALA A 54 -7.84 -14.61 3.25
N ALA A 55 -8.03 -13.31 2.98
CA ALA A 55 -7.13 -12.53 2.13
C ALA A 55 -5.70 -12.50 2.68
N ARG A 56 -5.54 -12.31 3.98
CA ARG A 56 -4.22 -12.33 4.63
C ARG A 56 -3.59 -13.72 4.58
N ILE A 57 -4.34 -14.75 4.93
CA ILE A 57 -3.85 -16.14 4.87
C ILE A 57 -3.42 -16.50 3.45
N GLY A 58 -4.25 -16.19 2.45
CA GLY A 58 -3.94 -16.45 1.05
C GLY A 58 -2.67 -15.75 0.58
N TYR A 59 -2.52 -14.48 0.96
CA TYR A 59 -1.32 -13.70 0.62
C TYR A 59 -0.05 -14.28 1.29
N VAL A 60 -0.12 -14.59 2.58
CA VAL A 60 1.00 -15.22 3.31
C VAL A 60 1.36 -16.58 2.71
N ALA A 61 0.36 -17.38 2.32
CA ALA A 61 0.60 -18.66 1.66
C ALA A 61 1.27 -18.52 0.29
N GLN A 62 0.86 -17.54 -0.50
CA GLN A 62 1.46 -17.24 -1.81
C GLN A 62 2.92 -16.80 -1.69
N TRP A 63 3.24 -16.00 -0.68
CA TRP A 63 4.57 -15.46 -0.41
C TRP A 63 5.25 -16.16 0.77
N TRP A 64 4.96 -17.47 0.97
CA TRP A 64 5.43 -18.22 2.13
C TRP A 64 6.94 -18.17 2.34
N ARG A 65 7.72 -18.21 1.25
CA ARG A 65 9.20 -18.22 1.33
C ARG A 65 9.74 -16.94 1.99
N GLU A 66 9.17 -15.79 1.66
CA GLU A 66 9.53 -14.49 2.19
C GLU A 66 9.10 -14.36 3.66
N TYR A 67 7.88 -14.78 3.96
CA TYR A 67 7.35 -14.75 5.33
C TYR A 67 8.03 -15.78 6.26
N ALA A 68 8.41 -16.93 5.76
CA ALA A 68 9.15 -17.94 6.55
C ALA A 68 10.55 -17.46 6.97
N ALA A 69 11.20 -16.62 6.13
CA ALA A 69 12.49 -16.01 6.48
C ALA A 69 12.37 -14.96 7.60
N THR A 70 11.21 -14.32 7.72
CA THR A 70 10.94 -13.29 8.74
C THR A 70 9.57 -13.48 9.39
N PRO A 71 9.35 -14.48 10.28
CA PRO A 71 8.01 -14.85 10.77
C PRO A 71 7.22 -13.73 11.45
N ARG A 72 7.91 -12.76 12.05
CA ARG A 72 7.27 -11.58 12.66
C ARG A 72 6.52 -10.71 11.65
N SER A 73 6.89 -10.76 10.37
CA SER A 73 6.23 -10.01 9.31
C SER A 73 4.83 -10.57 8.95
N ILE A 74 4.51 -11.82 9.34
CA ILE A 74 3.17 -12.41 9.14
C ILE A 74 2.07 -11.57 9.81
N VAL A 75 2.36 -11.00 10.99
CA VAL A 75 1.42 -10.15 11.74
C VAL A 75 1.55 -8.66 11.43
N ALA A 76 2.45 -8.29 10.53
CA ALA A 76 2.65 -6.90 10.08
C ALA A 76 1.55 -6.51 9.09
N LEU A 77 0.34 -6.21 9.59
CA LEU A 77 -0.82 -5.84 8.76
C LEU A 77 -0.62 -4.52 8.01
N GLY A 78 0.34 -3.70 8.44
CA GLY A 78 0.67 -2.40 7.84
C GLY A 78 1.36 -2.50 6.47
N ASP A 79 1.86 -3.68 6.09
CA ASP A 79 2.50 -3.90 4.78
C ASP A 79 1.51 -3.92 3.60
N GLY A 80 0.19 -4.01 3.88
CA GLY A 80 -0.86 -4.04 2.86
C GLY A 80 -0.93 -5.35 2.05
N GLY A 81 -0.24 -6.40 2.51
CA GLY A 81 -0.22 -7.72 1.88
C GLY A 81 -1.52 -8.50 2.10
N PHE A 82 -2.47 -8.35 1.18
CA PHE A 82 -3.77 -9.04 1.20
C PHE A 82 -4.13 -9.49 -0.22
N ASP A 83 -4.46 -10.76 -0.40
CA ASP A 83 -5.02 -11.25 -1.66
C ASP A 83 -6.52 -10.93 -1.71
N TRP A 84 -6.86 -9.85 -2.41
CA TRP A 84 -8.25 -9.39 -2.53
C TRP A 84 -9.15 -10.42 -3.23
N ARG A 85 -8.61 -11.29 -4.11
CA ARG A 85 -9.38 -12.31 -4.85
C ARG A 85 -9.87 -13.39 -3.89
N ILE A 86 -8.97 -13.91 -3.05
CA ILE A 86 -9.29 -14.90 -2.02
C ILE A 86 -10.25 -14.29 -0.99
N GLY A 87 -9.98 -13.05 -0.56
CA GLY A 87 -10.86 -12.35 0.38
C GLY A 87 -12.27 -12.15 -0.15
N LEU A 88 -12.41 -11.67 -1.38
CA LEU A 88 -13.70 -11.46 -2.02
C LEU A 88 -14.45 -12.78 -2.23
N ALA A 89 -13.77 -13.82 -2.73
CA ALA A 89 -14.38 -15.13 -2.93
C ALA A 89 -14.93 -15.70 -1.61
N THR A 90 -14.15 -15.63 -0.53
CA THR A 90 -14.56 -16.10 0.80
C THR A 90 -15.77 -15.33 1.33
N ALA A 91 -15.72 -13.99 1.23
CA ALA A 91 -16.83 -13.14 1.68
C ALA A 91 -18.12 -13.42 0.90
N LEU A 92 -18.03 -13.59 -0.44
CA LEU A 92 -19.17 -13.92 -1.29
C LEU A 92 -19.75 -15.31 -0.97
N VAL A 93 -18.92 -16.33 -0.87
CA VAL A 93 -19.36 -17.70 -0.53
C VAL A 93 -20.08 -17.69 0.81
N PHE A 94 -19.50 -17.04 1.82
CA PHE A 94 -20.12 -16.91 3.13
C PHE A 94 -21.46 -16.16 3.07
N ALA A 95 -21.50 -15.00 2.38
CA ALA A 95 -22.71 -14.21 2.25
C ALA A 95 -23.83 -15.00 1.53
N VAL A 96 -23.51 -15.66 0.43
CA VAL A 96 -24.48 -16.48 -0.33
C VAL A 96 -25.01 -17.64 0.53
N TRP A 97 -24.10 -18.36 1.23
CA TRP A 97 -24.50 -19.45 2.12
C TRP A 97 -25.45 -18.97 3.22
N ARG A 98 -25.15 -17.84 3.84
CA ARG A 98 -26.00 -17.25 4.89
C ARG A 98 -27.33 -16.73 4.35
N LEU A 99 -27.36 -16.05 3.20
CA LEU A 99 -28.56 -15.50 2.59
C LEU A 99 -29.48 -16.59 2.02
N ARG A 100 -28.94 -17.77 1.69
CA ARG A 100 -29.79 -18.94 1.35
C ARG A 100 -30.59 -19.39 2.56
N ARG A 101 -30.01 -19.34 3.77
CA ARG A 101 -30.65 -19.74 5.02
C ARG A 101 -31.52 -18.65 5.66
N LEU A 102 -31.29 -17.38 5.31
CA LEU A 102 -31.95 -16.21 5.89
C LEU A 102 -32.49 -15.28 4.78
N PRO A 103 -33.55 -15.69 4.06
CA PRO A 103 -34.06 -14.96 2.88
C PRO A 103 -34.55 -13.54 3.23
N ALA A 104 -35.03 -13.29 4.45
CA ALA A 104 -35.46 -11.98 4.92
C ALA A 104 -34.33 -10.91 4.91
N LEU A 105 -33.05 -11.35 5.00
CA LEU A 105 -31.90 -10.45 5.01
C LEU A 105 -31.40 -10.08 3.58
N ARG A 106 -31.93 -10.68 2.53
CA ARG A 106 -31.46 -10.46 1.14
C ARG A 106 -31.58 -8.99 0.72
N ARG A 107 -32.77 -8.38 0.95
CA ARG A 107 -33.00 -6.98 0.56
C ARG A 107 -32.10 -5.99 1.30
N PRO A 108 -32.01 -5.97 2.65
CA PRO A 108 -31.16 -5.04 3.35
C PRO A 108 -29.66 -5.26 3.08
N VAL A 109 -29.20 -6.50 2.91
CA VAL A 109 -27.80 -6.80 2.55
C VAL A 109 -27.51 -6.33 1.12
N ALA A 110 -28.38 -6.61 0.15
CA ALA A 110 -28.20 -6.15 -1.22
C ALA A 110 -28.15 -4.62 -1.31
N ALA A 111 -29.03 -3.92 -0.62
CA ALA A 111 -29.04 -2.46 -0.59
C ALA A 111 -27.74 -1.91 0.05
N GLY A 112 -27.27 -2.52 1.14
CA GLY A 112 -25.98 -2.17 1.76
C GLY A 112 -24.81 -2.35 0.80
N ILE A 113 -24.73 -3.49 0.12
CA ILE A 113 -23.68 -3.78 -0.87
C ILE A 113 -23.71 -2.76 -2.01
N VAL A 114 -24.87 -2.47 -2.59
CA VAL A 114 -25.03 -1.48 -3.68
C VAL A 114 -24.56 -0.09 -3.22
N ALA A 115 -24.96 0.35 -2.04
CA ALA A 115 -24.52 1.64 -1.49
C ALA A 115 -23.01 1.69 -1.26
N GLY A 116 -22.43 0.62 -0.71
CA GLY A 116 -20.97 0.51 -0.50
C GLY A 116 -20.19 0.53 -1.81
N LEU A 117 -20.64 -0.23 -2.83
CA LEU A 117 -20.01 -0.25 -4.15
C LEU A 117 -20.12 1.11 -4.87
N ALA A 118 -21.25 1.80 -4.76
CA ALA A 118 -21.41 3.14 -5.30
C ALA A 118 -20.45 4.14 -4.65
N ALA A 119 -20.37 4.14 -3.32
CA ALA A 119 -19.44 4.99 -2.59
C ALA A 119 -17.97 4.70 -2.96
N TRP A 120 -17.62 3.42 -3.08
CA TRP A 120 -16.28 3.01 -3.48
C TRP A 120 -15.94 3.44 -4.91
N GLY A 121 -16.88 3.28 -5.85
CA GLY A 121 -16.73 3.74 -7.24
C GLY A 121 -16.51 5.25 -7.33
N ILE A 122 -17.29 6.05 -6.58
CA ILE A 122 -17.12 7.51 -6.50
C ILE A 122 -15.73 7.84 -5.93
N ALA A 123 -15.33 7.18 -4.82
CA ALA A 123 -14.02 7.40 -4.22
C ALA A 123 -12.87 7.06 -5.19
N LEU A 124 -12.96 5.95 -5.92
CA LEU A 124 -11.96 5.59 -6.94
C LEU A 124 -11.90 6.61 -8.07
N GLY A 125 -13.04 7.08 -8.57
CA GLY A 125 -13.09 8.10 -9.61
C GLY A 125 -12.43 9.40 -9.17
N THR A 126 -12.75 9.89 -7.97
CA THR A 126 -12.12 11.11 -7.42
C THR A 126 -10.62 10.93 -7.16
N LEU A 127 -10.21 9.76 -6.66
CA LEU A 127 -8.79 9.46 -6.46
C LEU A 127 -8.02 9.39 -7.78
N ALA A 128 -8.61 8.79 -8.82
CA ALA A 128 -7.98 8.72 -10.14
C ALA A 128 -7.75 10.11 -10.75
N THR A 129 -8.69 11.05 -10.58
CA THR A 129 -8.51 12.43 -11.04
C THR A 129 -7.43 13.18 -10.27
N LEU A 130 -7.34 12.96 -8.94
CA LEU A 130 -6.32 13.60 -8.10
C LEU A 130 -4.91 13.04 -8.35
N GLN A 131 -4.80 11.73 -8.68
CA GLN A 131 -3.50 11.09 -8.94
C GLN A 131 -2.87 11.52 -10.27
N ARG A 132 -3.68 11.90 -11.27
CA ARG A 132 -3.18 12.40 -12.56
C ARG A 132 -2.34 13.68 -12.44
N ASN A 133 -2.43 14.39 -11.31
CA ASN A 133 -1.71 15.64 -11.05
C ASN A 133 -0.41 15.45 -10.25
N ALA A 134 0.02 14.21 -9.96
CA ALA A 134 1.30 13.98 -9.31
C ALA A 134 2.43 14.39 -10.26
N PRO A 135 3.41 15.21 -9.82
CA PRO A 135 4.51 15.60 -10.68
C PRO A 135 5.34 14.39 -11.07
N PRO A 136 5.85 14.32 -12.32
CA PRO A 136 6.76 13.27 -12.71
C PRO A 136 8.07 13.38 -11.89
N PHE A 137 8.76 12.28 -11.68
CA PHE A 137 10.02 12.25 -10.93
C PHE A 137 11.06 13.20 -11.55
N ALA A 138 11.02 13.37 -12.85
CA ALA A 138 11.91 14.27 -13.61
C ALA A 138 11.87 15.76 -13.18
N ALA A 139 10.85 16.20 -12.45
CA ALA A 139 10.73 17.57 -11.98
C ALA A 139 11.48 17.87 -10.66
N MET A 140 12.15 16.90 -10.06
CA MET A 140 12.85 17.04 -8.79
C MET A 140 14.25 17.64 -8.99
N GLN A 141 14.69 18.49 -8.05
CA GLN A 141 16.08 18.96 -7.94
C GLN A 141 16.75 18.16 -6.82
N LEU A 142 17.65 17.28 -7.18
CA LEU A 142 18.32 16.36 -6.28
C LEU A 142 19.83 16.58 -6.32
N GLN A 143 20.53 16.09 -5.30
CA GLN A 143 21.97 16.16 -5.21
C GLN A 143 22.58 14.77 -5.02
N ALA A 144 23.69 14.51 -5.65
CA ALA A 144 24.50 13.33 -5.36
C ALA A 144 25.25 13.51 -4.03
N LEU A 145 25.83 12.43 -3.50
CA LEU A 145 26.58 12.48 -2.25
C LEU A 145 27.83 13.40 -2.32
N ASP A 146 28.38 13.64 -3.51
CA ASP A 146 29.48 14.57 -3.74
C ASP A 146 29.04 16.03 -3.86
N GLY A 147 27.73 16.29 -3.77
CA GLY A 147 27.13 17.61 -3.87
C GLY A 147 26.78 18.03 -5.30
N ALA A 148 27.12 17.22 -6.30
CA ALA A 148 26.77 17.53 -7.68
C ALA A 148 25.23 17.49 -7.89
N PRO A 149 24.67 18.45 -8.66
CA PRO A 149 23.26 18.42 -8.99
C PRO A 149 22.97 17.24 -9.91
N VAL A 150 21.90 16.51 -9.59
CA VAL A 150 21.46 15.35 -10.38
C VAL A 150 20.21 15.72 -11.16
N VAL A 151 20.25 15.44 -12.44
CA VAL A 151 19.11 15.58 -13.36
C VAL A 151 18.31 14.27 -13.32
N PRO A 152 17.09 14.27 -12.73
CA PRO A 152 16.31 13.04 -12.56
C PRO A 152 15.91 12.36 -13.86
N GLN A 153 15.92 13.06 -14.98
CA GLN A 153 15.67 12.53 -16.33
C GLN A 153 16.60 11.37 -16.70
N ARG A 154 17.79 11.28 -16.08
CA ARG A 154 18.73 10.17 -16.27
C ARG A 154 18.14 8.79 -15.88
N PHE A 155 17.08 8.79 -15.07
CA PHE A 155 16.38 7.58 -14.64
C PHE A 155 15.20 7.23 -15.54
N ALA A 156 14.92 8.01 -16.57
CA ALA A 156 13.87 7.69 -17.54
C ALA A 156 14.22 6.45 -18.37
N GLY A 157 13.19 5.73 -18.81
CA GLY A 157 13.36 4.53 -19.64
C GLY A 157 13.45 3.21 -18.86
N LYS A 158 13.64 3.26 -17.53
CA LYS A 158 13.56 2.08 -16.66
C LYS A 158 12.57 2.32 -15.53
N PRO A 159 11.91 1.27 -15.04
CA PRO A 159 11.14 1.35 -13.80
C PRO A 159 12.03 1.80 -12.65
N LEU A 160 11.47 2.61 -11.75
CA LEU A 160 12.20 3.22 -10.66
C LEU A 160 11.47 3.02 -9.34
N VAL A 161 12.16 2.49 -8.34
CA VAL A 161 11.72 2.40 -6.96
C VAL A 161 12.50 3.44 -6.15
N VAL A 162 11.83 4.46 -5.64
CA VAL A 162 12.43 5.50 -4.81
C VAL A 162 12.05 5.26 -3.36
N ASN A 163 13.04 5.07 -2.51
CA ASN A 163 12.85 5.02 -1.06
C ASN A 163 13.19 6.36 -0.44
N LEU A 164 12.20 7.02 0.15
CA LEU A 164 12.40 8.21 0.99
C LEU A 164 12.76 7.75 2.40
N TRP A 165 13.95 8.12 2.87
CA TRP A 165 14.50 7.59 4.11
C TRP A 165 15.39 8.60 4.86
N ALA A 166 15.73 8.28 6.11
CA ALA A 166 16.71 9.00 6.90
C ALA A 166 17.51 8.05 7.81
N THR A 167 18.71 8.43 8.24
CA THR A 167 19.57 7.59 9.08
C THR A 167 18.99 7.33 10.46
N TRP A 168 18.26 8.27 11.02
CA TRP A 168 17.58 8.19 12.31
C TRP A 168 16.25 7.40 12.28
N CYS A 169 15.75 7.08 11.09
CA CYS A 169 14.49 6.40 10.90
C CYS A 169 14.64 4.88 11.12
N ALA A 170 14.26 4.37 12.28
CA ALA A 170 14.42 2.96 12.62
C ALA A 170 13.73 1.98 11.65
N PRO A 171 12.46 2.18 11.21
CA PRO A 171 11.85 1.30 10.21
C PRO A 171 12.56 1.38 8.85
N CYS A 172 13.07 2.56 8.42
CA CYS A 172 13.85 2.67 7.20
C CYS A 172 15.08 1.76 7.22
N ARG A 173 15.79 1.74 8.34
CA ARG A 173 16.99 0.91 8.51
C ARG A 173 16.71 -0.58 8.38
N ARG A 174 15.53 -1.03 8.84
CA ARG A 174 15.14 -2.46 8.76
C ARG A 174 14.83 -2.93 7.34
N GLU A 175 14.31 -2.05 6.48
CA GLU A 175 13.99 -2.42 5.10
C GLU A 175 15.16 -2.29 4.12
N MET A 176 16.23 -1.54 4.47
CA MET A 176 17.37 -1.32 3.58
C MET A 176 18.04 -2.61 3.06
N PRO A 177 18.26 -3.66 3.87
CA PRO A 177 18.81 -4.91 3.37
C PRO A 177 17.94 -5.57 2.28
N ILE A 178 16.61 -5.42 2.40
CA ILE A 178 15.66 -5.94 1.40
C ILE A 178 15.80 -5.17 0.08
N LEU A 179 15.94 -3.85 0.16
CA LEU A 179 16.13 -2.97 -1.00
C LEU A 179 17.47 -3.25 -1.70
N GLU A 180 18.54 -3.46 -0.94
CA GLU A 180 19.84 -3.85 -1.46
C GLU A 180 19.77 -5.20 -2.18
N GLN A 181 19.01 -6.15 -1.65
CA GLN A 181 18.79 -7.44 -2.32
C GLN A 181 17.98 -7.28 -3.61
N VAL A 182 16.90 -6.49 -3.59
CA VAL A 182 16.10 -6.23 -4.80
C VAL A 182 16.95 -5.56 -5.89
N GLN A 183 17.82 -4.62 -5.55
CA GLN A 183 18.77 -4.00 -6.50
C GLN A 183 19.63 -5.05 -7.19
N ARG A 184 20.11 -6.08 -6.45
CA ARG A 184 20.90 -7.17 -7.04
C ARG A 184 20.08 -8.13 -7.88
N ASP A 185 18.87 -8.48 -7.40
CA ASP A 185 18.03 -9.52 -8.02
C ASP A 185 17.28 -8.99 -9.26
N ARG A 186 17.07 -7.67 -9.36
CA ARG A 186 16.29 -7.00 -10.40
C ARG A 186 17.05 -5.84 -11.04
N PRO A 187 18.07 -6.13 -11.87
CA PRO A 187 18.86 -5.09 -12.56
C PRO A 187 18.07 -4.30 -13.62
N ASP A 188 16.89 -4.79 -13.99
CA ASP A 188 15.90 -4.12 -14.83
C ASP A 188 15.19 -2.95 -14.13
N ILE A 189 15.23 -2.90 -12.78
CA ILE A 189 14.63 -1.85 -11.96
C ILE A 189 15.74 -1.01 -11.34
N THR A 190 15.58 0.30 -11.35
CA THR A 190 16.46 1.20 -10.60
C THR A 190 15.97 1.35 -9.17
N VAL A 191 16.79 1.00 -8.18
CA VAL A 191 16.52 1.31 -6.76
C VAL A 191 17.26 2.59 -6.40
N LEU A 192 16.53 3.62 -6.02
CA LEU A 192 17.06 4.93 -5.64
C LEU A 192 16.78 5.22 -4.17
N MET A 193 17.85 5.35 -3.40
CA MET A 193 17.79 5.74 -2.00
C MET A 193 17.83 7.27 -1.90
N LEU A 194 16.68 7.91 -1.62
CA LEU A 194 16.55 9.34 -1.54
C LEU A 194 16.48 9.81 -0.09
N ASN A 195 17.64 10.22 0.43
CA ASN A 195 17.75 10.70 1.81
C ASN A 195 17.06 12.06 1.98
N GLN A 196 16.34 12.19 3.09
CA GLN A 196 15.52 13.34 3.40
C GLN A 196 16.17 14.22 4.49
N GLY A 197 16.68 15.39 4.09
CA GLY A 197 17.09 16.46 5.00
C GLY A 197 18.44 16.32 5.68
N GLU A 198 19.24 15.30 5.36
CA GLU A 198 20.54 15.08 6.01
C GLU A 198 21.73 15.44 5.12
N SER A 199 22.89 15.67 5.74
CA SER A 199 24.14 15.96 5.01
C SER A 199 24.73 14.73 4.35
N ALA A 200 25.46 14.93 3.25
CA ALA A 200 26.17 13.86 2.55
C ALA A 200 27.16 13.09 3.45
N SER A 201 27.80 13.78 4.40
CA SER A 201 28.74 13.15 5.36
C SER A 201 28.03 12.19 6.30
N ALA A 202 26.86 12.59 6.84
CA ALA A 202 26.06 11.73 7.73
C ALA A 202 25.57 10.47 7.00
N VAL A 203 25.07 10.64 5.77
CA VAL A 203 24.59 9.52 4.94
C VAL A 203 25.71 8.56 4.59
N ARG A 204 26.89 9.06 4.15
CA ARG A 204 28.06 8.21 3.85
C ARG A 204 28.55 7.44 5.06
N ALA A 205 28.69 8.12 6.21
CA ALA A 205 29.11 7.47 7.45
C ALA A 205 28.15 6.35 7.86
N PHE A 206 26.86 6.60 7.78
CA PHE A 206 25.82 5.63 8.10
C PHE A 206 25.88 4.39 7.17
N LEU A 207 25.92 4.58 5.85
CA LEU A 207 25.98 3.47 4.89
C LEU A 207 27.23 2.63 5.08
N ALA A 208 28.38 3.28 5.31
CA ALA A 208 29.65 2.58 5.60
C ALA A 208 29.56 1.77 6.90
N GLN A 209 28.99 2.34 7.96
CA GLN A 209 28.81 1.69 9.26
C GLN A 209 27.88 0.46 9.16
N GLN A 210 26.83 0.55 8.34
CA GLN A 210 25.88 -0.54 8.15
C GLN A 210 26.34 -1.58 7.10
N GLY A 211 27.42 -1.32 6.38
CA GLY A 211 27.91 -2.18 5.30
C GLY A 211 26.99 -2.24 4.09
N LEU A 212 26.09 -1.27 3.92
CA LEU A 212 25.09 -1.21 2.86
C LEU A 212 25.67 -0.56 1.60
N ARG A 213 25.35 -1.14 0.44
CA ARG A 213 25.81 -0.66 -0.87
C ARG A 213 24.65 -0.47 -1.82
N PHE A 214 24.40 0.78 -2.20
CA PHE A 214 23.40 1.15 -3.19
C PHE A 214 24.06 1.85 -4.37
N ASP A 215 23.64 1.49 -5.58
CA ASP A 215 24.15 2.09 -6.83
C ASP A 215 23.74 3.55 -6.97
N THR A 216 22.59 3.90 -6.39
CA THR A 216 22.05 5.25 -6.50
C THR A 216 21.58 5.75 -5.13
N VAL A 217 22.35 6.66 -4.56
CA VAL A 217 22.01 7.38 -3.32
C VAL A 217 22.00 8.87 -3.61
N LEU A 218 20.87 9.52 -3.41
CA LEU A 218 20.69 10.95 -3.62
C LEU A 218 20.18 11.63 -2.35
N LEU A 219 20.37 12.94 -2.31
CA LEU A 219 19.95 13.80 -1.23
C LEU A 219 18.83 14.72 -1.69
N ASP A 220 17.85 14.91 -0.83
CA ASP A 220 16.80 15.91 -0.91
C ASP A 220 16.83 16.79 0.36
N PRO A 221 17.74 17.78 0.43
CA PRO A 221 17.95 18.57 1.64
C PRO A 221 16.72 19.36 2.08
N THR A 222 15.81 19.63 1.16
CA THR A 222 14.63 20.49 1.39
C THR A 222 13.32 19.73 1.46
N LEU A 223 13.37 18.39 1.51
CA LEU A 223 12.20 17.50 1.64
C LEU A 223 11.17 17.69 0.51
N ARG A 224 11.62 18.10 -0.67
CA ARG A 224 10.74 18.37 -1.82
C ARG A 224 9.98 17.12 -2.27
N ALA A 225 10.63 15.98 -2.25
CA ALA A 225 9.99 14.71 -2.62
C ALA A 225 8.84 14.37 -1.67
N MET A 226 9.03 14.52 -0.36
CA MET A 226 7.95 14.31 0.60
C MET A 226 6.76 15.24 0.31
N HIS A 227 7.00 16.53 0.09
CA HIS A 227 5.95 17.49 -0.22
C HIS A 227 5.26 17.20 -1.56
N ALA A 228 6.04 16.97 -2.62
CA ALA A 228 5.51 16.76 -3.97
C ALA A 228 4.65 15.50 -4.08
N TYR A 229 5.03 14.43 -3.38
CA TYR A 229 4.30 13.16 -3.39
C TYR A 229 3.36 12.99 -2.18
N GLY A 230 3.19 14.02 -1.35
CA GLY A 230 2.27 14.03 -0.23
C GLY A 230 2.63 13.02 0.86
N SER A 231 3.91 12.65 0.98
CA SER A 231 4.39 11.83 2.08
C SER A 231 4.42 12.63 3.37
N ARG A 232 3.93 12.04 4.46
CA ARG A 232 3.89 12.63 5.80
C ARG A 232 4.78 11.90 6.80
N GLY A 233 5.52 10.89 6.35
CA GLY A 233 6.36 10.07 7.22
C GLY A 233 7.36 9.23 6.45
N LEU A 234 8.34 8.72 7.18
CA LEU A 234 9.37 7.82 6.66
C LEU A 234 9.22 6.42 7.29
N PRO A 235 9.56 5.37 6.55
CA PRO A 235 9.91 5.37 5.13
C PRO A 235 8.68 5.62 4.24
N THR A 236 8.93 6.08 3.02
CA THR A 236 7.92 6.10 1.96
C THR A 236 8.54 5.57 0.67
N MET A 237 7.92 4.54 0.12
CA MET A 237 8.31 3.94 -1.14
C MET A 237 7.44 4.47 -2.28
N LEU A 238 8.08 4.95 -3.35
CA LEU A 238 7.42 5.45 -4.55
C LEU A 238 7.81 4.57 -5.73
N PHE A 239 6.83 4.12 -6.49
CA PHE A 239 7.04 3.27 -7.66
C PHE A 239 6.70 4.06 -8.92
N PHE A 240 7.67 4.21 -9.81
CA PHE A 240 7.51 4.90 -11.08
C PHE A 240 7.69 3.91 -12.23
N ASN A 241 6.80 3.98 -13.22
CA ASN A 241 6.97 3.21 -14.44
C ASN A 241 8.11 3.78 -15.32
N ALA A 242 8.44 3.10 -16.41
CA ALA A 242 9.51 3.52 -17.33
C ALA A 242 9.26 4.89 -17.99
N LYS A 243 8.00 5.39 -17.97
CA LYS A 243 7.64 6.74 -18.43
C LYS A 243 7.86 7.82 -17.35
N GLY A 244 8.26 7.43 -16.12
CA GLY A 244 8.42 8.34 -14.99
C GLY A 244 7.08 8.72 -14.31
N GLU A 245 6.00 8.00 -14.60
CA GLU A 245 4.69 8.21 -13.97
C GLU A 245 4.63 7.44 -12.65
N LEU A 246 4.16 8.08 -11.58
CA LEU A 246 3.96 7.45 -10.28
C LEU A 246 2.78 6.46 -10.36
N VAL A 247 3.06 5.18 -10.20
CA VAL A 247 2.05 4.10 -10.27
C VAL A 247 1.60 3.62 -8.89
N GLU A 248 2.49 3.68 -7.89
CA GLU A 248 2.17 3.33 -6.51
C GLU A 248 2.98 4.14 -5.51
N SER A 249 2.42 4.36 -4.32
CA SER A 249 3.12 4.90 -3.15
C SER A 249 2.72 4.10 -1.92
N HIS A 250 3.72 3.66 -1.16
CA HIS A 250 3.55 2.97 0.11
C HIS A 250 4.24 3.76 1.22
N MET A 251 3.50 4.13 2.27
CA MET A 251 4.05 4.79 3.45
C MET A 251 4.13 3.80 4.60
N GLY A 252 5.26 3.76 5.25
CA GLY A 252 5.59 2.81 6.31
C GLY A 252 6.53 1.72 5.83
N GLU A 253 6.96 0.89 6.78
CA GLU A 253 7.88 -0.22 6.51
C GLU A 253 7.27 -1.23 5.54
N ILE A 254 8.02 -1.61 4.51
CA ILE A 254 7.58 -2.58 3.50
C ILE A 254 8.25 -3.94 3.75
N THR A 255 7.48 -5.02 3.60
CA THR A 255 8.03 -6.38 3.67
C THR A 255 8.64 -6.81 2.33
N ALA A 256 9.54 -7.79 2.35
CA ALA A 256 10.12 -8.35 1.12
C ALA A 256 9.04 -8.88 0.17
N ALA A 257 8.02 -9.55 0.71
CA ALA A 257 6.89 -10.04 -0.06
C ALA A 257 6.16 -8.90 -0.76
N ARG A 258 5.83 -7.82 -0.02
CA ARG A 258 5.09 -6.68 -0.58
C ARG A 258 5.88 -5.90 -1.62
N LEU A 259 7.19 -5.72 -1.40
CA LEU A 259 8.07 -5.05 -2.37
C LEU A 259 8.17 -5.85 -3.68
N LYS A 260 8.36 -7.17 -3.60
CA LYS A 260 8.39 -8.07 -4.77
C LYS A 260 7.05 -8.10 -5.50
N ASP A 261 5.95 -8.16 -4.76
CA ASP A 261 4.59 -8.14 -5.31
C ASP A 261 4.32 -6.83 -6.06
N ALA A 262 4.63 -5.66 -5.46
CA ALA A 262 4.49 -4.37 -6.11
C ALA A 262 5.33 -4.26 -7.39
N ALA A 263 6.58 -4.72 -7.34
CA ALA A 263 7.46 -4.74 -8.50
C ALA A 263 6.89 -5.64 -9.61
N ALA A 264 6.38 -6.84 -9.28
CA ALA A 264 5.78 -7.74 -10.24
C ALA A 264 4.49 -7.17 -10.87
N GLN A 265 3.65 -6.51 -10.06
CA GLN A 265 2.39 -5.92 -10.54
C GLN A 265 2.59 -4.74 -11.48
N HIS A 266 3.60 -3.90 -11.23
CA HIS A 266 3.78 -2.64 -11.96
C HIS A 266 4.86 -2.71 -13.05
N PHE A 267 5.82 -3.63 -12.93
CA PHE A 267 7.00 -3.69 -13.80
C PHE A 267 7.15 -5.01 -14.55
N GLY A 268 6.32 -6.01 -14.25
CA GLY A 268 6.40 -7.35 -14.80
C GLY A 268 7.37 -8.25 -14.02
N GLN A 269 7.31 -9.55 -14.35
CA GLN A 269 8.20 -10.56 -13.76
C GLN A 269 9.56 -10.56 -14.43
#